data_daa8fb9a094b8a23316bb042232acb83
#
_entry.id   daa8fb9a094b8a23316bb042232acb83
#
_cell.length_a   1.000
_cell.length_b   1.000
_cell.length_c   1.000
_cell.angle_alpha   90.00
_cell.angle_beta   90.00
_cell.angle_gamma   90.00
#
_symmetry.space_group_name_H-M   'P 1'
#
loop_
_entity.id
_entity.type
_entity.pdbx_description
1 polymer ?
#
loop_
_entity_poly.entity_id
_entity_poly.type
_entity_poly.pdbx_seq_one_letter_code
_entity_poly.pdbx_strand_id
1 'polypeptide(L)'
;QEDGTPDIETSKLLSDTFALSSNFAANLMLRQIGGGGVGAEWQGALKMTETLRGLGLQNTFMTTPYDTERQTQTMVTPANSDKTWDTEPDGYRQTTAKDIGLVLEWIVQCSQGGGTLLAAFPGQLTPNECQQTLDYIALDRNRILLETGVPPDTRYAHKHGFVSTAHGDVGVFWSPAGPYIVSLFIYKPGWMEWELSSSIMADVSKAAWDYFTLVANGGQPPDVDTPLPDPAAPITATAPITPAAP
;
A
#
# COMPACT_ATOMS: atom_id res chain seq x y z
N GLN A 1 18.42 -9.75 -16.51
CA GLN A 1 19.69 -10.47 -16.28
C GLN A 1 19.36 -11.88 -15.79
N GLU A 2 20.23 -12.86 -16.01
CA GLU A 2 20.00 -14.29 -15.65
C GLU A 2 19.83 -14.52 -14.15
N ASP A 3 20.35 -13.61 -13.31
CA ASP A 3 20.26 -13.68 -11.83
C ASP A 3 19.03 -12.94 -11.24
N GLY A 4 18.14 -12.44 -12.10
CA GLY A 4 16.97 -11.66 -11.68
C GLY A 4 17.28 -10.23 -11.23
N THR A 5 18.54 -9.78 -11.32
CA THR A 5 18.90 -8.39 -11.03
C THR A 5 18.47 -7.50 -12.18
N PRO A 6 17.67 -6.42 -11.94
CA PRO A 6 17.28 -5.51 -13.01
C PRO A 6 18.50 -4.81 -13.59
N ASP A 7 18.42 -4.45 -14.88
CA ASP A 7 19.44 -3.60 -15.51
C ASP A 7 19.41 -2.17 -14.92
N ILE A 8 20.42 -1.37 -15.26
CA ILE A 8 20.57 -0.03 -14.70
C ILE A 8 19.36 0.87 -15.02
N GLU A 9 18.79 0.75 -16.22
CA GLU A 9 17.62 1.55 -16.61
C GLU A 9 16.39 1.14 -15.80
N THR A 10 16.10 -0.15 -15.73
CA THR A 10 15.00 -0.68 -14.94
C THR A 10 15.17 -0.37 -13.45
N SER A 11 16.37 -0.52 -12.90
CA SER A 11 16.67 -0.15 -11.51
C SER A 11 16.40 1.32 -11.22
N LYS A 12 16.75 2.20 -12.14
CA LYS A 12 16.48 3.63 -12.02
C LYS A 12 14.99 3.91 -12.05
N LEU A 13 14.25 3.32 -12.97
CA LEU A 13 12.79 3.49 -13.06
C LEU A 13 12.08 3.01 -11.78
N LEU A 14 12.48 1.86 -11.25
CA LEU A 14 11.97 1.35 -9.97
C LEU A 14 12.26 2.32 -8.83
N SER A 15 13.52 2.78 -8.71
CA SER A 15 13.91 3.75 -7.68
C SER A 15 13.13 5.06 -7.80
N ASP A 16 13.03 5.64 -9.00
CA ASP A 16 12.30 6.89 -9.22
C ASP A 16 10.79 6.73 -8.95
N THR A 17 10.23 5.56 -9.28
CA THR A 17 8.82 5.25 -9.02
C THR A 17 8.52 5.15 -7.52
N PHE A 18 9.35 4.43 -6.77
CA PHE A 18 9.08 4.18 -5.35
C PHE A 18 9.63 5.27 -4.44
N ALA A 19 10.88 5.73 -4.62
CA ALA A 19 11.48 6.74 -3.75
C ALA A 19 10.95 8.15 -4.02
N LEU A 20 10.77 8.51 -5.30
CA LEU A 20 10.35 9.87 -5.69
C LEU A 20 8.86 9.96 -6.03
N SER A 21 8.16 8.83 -6.06
CA SER A 21 6.75 8.75 -6.49
C SER A 21 6.52 9.35 -7.88
N SER A 22 7.47 9.11 -8.82
CA SER A 22 7.47 9.70 -10.14
C SER A 22 6.43 9.05 -11.06
N ASN A 23 5.37 9.79 -11.41
CA ASN A 23 4.39 9.38 -12.42
C ASN A 23 5.04 9.12 -13.77
N PHE A 24 6.05 9.90 -14.14
CA PHE A 24 6.80 9.72 -15.38
C PHE A 24 7.53 8.38 -15.41
N ALA A 25 8.26 8.02 -14.34
CA ALA A 25 8.94 6.73 -14.24
C ALA A 25 7.95 5.56 -14.27
N ALA A 26 6.83 5.69 -13.54
CA ALA A 26 5.75 4.69 -13.56
C ALA A 26 5.18 4.50 -14.97
N ASN A 27 4.96 5.57 -15.75
CA ASN A 27 4.52 5.47 -17.13
C ASN A 27 5.57 4.80 -18.04
N LEU A 28 6.88 5.01 -17.81
CA LEU A 28 7.92 4.31 -18.53
C LEU A 28 7.95 2.81 -18.21
N MET A 29 7.69 2.42 -16.95
CA MET A 29 7.50 1.01 -16.59
C MET A 29 6.27 0.41 -17.29
N LEU A 30 5.15 1.13 -17.31
CA LEU A 30 3.97 0.71 -18.09
C LEU A 30 4.30 0.55 -19.57
N ARG A 31 5.11 1.45 -20.14
CA ARG A 31 5.58 1.34 -21.53
C ARG A 31 6.38 0.06 -21.77
N GLN A 32 7.27 -0.32 -20.86
CA GLN A 32 8.01 -1.59 -20.94
C GLN A 32 7.04 -2.79 -20.89
N ILE A 33 6.10 -2.81 -19.96
CA ILE A 33 5.05 -3.84 -19.84
C ILE A 33 4.22 -3.91 -21.14
N GLY A 34 3.96 -2.77 -21.77
CA GLY A 34 3.22 -2.66 -23.03
C GLY A 34 3.94 -3.18 -24.26
N GLY A 35 5.27 -3.48 -24.16
CA GLY A 35 6.09 -3.97 -25.26
C GLY A 35 7.01 -2.92 -25.88
N GLY A 36 7.18 -1.76 -25.24
CA GLY A 36 8.04 -0.67 -25.69
C GLY A 36 7.37 0.24 -26.73
N GLY A 37 8.07 1.32 -27.10
CA GLY A 37 7.61 2.26 -28.11
C GLY A 37 6.69 3.37 -27.56
N VAL A 38 6.42 4.35 -28.40
CA VAL A 38 5.59 5.50 -28.06
C VAL A 38 4.13 5.06 -27.94
N GLY A 39 3.47 5.41 -26.83
CA GLY A 39 2.07 5.06 -26.57
C GLY A 39 1.86 3.66 -26.00
N ALA A 40 2.91 2.83 -25.84
CA ALA A 40 2.80 1.49 -25.27
C ALA A 40 2.43 1.49 -23.77
N GLU A 41 2.54 2.61 -23.07
CA GLU A 41 2.09 2.77 -21.68
C GLU A 41 0.59 2.50 -21.50
N TRP A 42 -0.22 2.78 -22.52
CA TRP A 42 -1.64 2.45 -22.52
C TRP A 42 -1.87 0.93 -22.54
N GLN A 43 -1.13 0.22 -23.40
CA GLN A 43 -1.17 -1.24 -23.44
C GLN A 43 -0.65 -1.86 -22.14
N GLY A 44 0.37 -1.24 -21.55
CA GLY A 44 0.91 -1.67 -20.26
C GLY A 44 -0.09 -1.53 -19.12
N ALA A 45 -0.83 -0.42 -19.06
CA ALA A 45 -1.89 -0.21 -18.08
C ALA A 45 -3.00 -1.26 -18.20
N LEU A 46 -3.42 -1.57 -19.43
CA LEU A 46 -4.42 -2.62 -19.68
C LEU A 46 -3.90 -4.01 -19.31
N LYS A 47 -2.67 -4.37 -19.70
CA LYS A 47 -2.07 -5.66 -19.33
C LYS A 47 -1.93 -5.83 -17.82
N MET A 48 -1.50 -4.77 -17.12
CA MET A 48 -1.45 -4.78 -15.66
C MET A 48 -2.85 -5.02 -15.07
N THR A 49 -3.86 -4.29 -15.55
CA THR A 49 -5.25 -4.46 -15.12
C THR A 49 -5.75 -5.87 -15.35
N GLU A 50 -5.55 -6.43 -16.54
CA GLU A 50 -5.94 -7.80 -16.88
C GLU A 50 -5.26 -8.84 -15.97
N THR A 51 -3.96 -8.66 -15.72
CA THR A 51 -3.18 -9.54 -14.83
C THR A 51 -3.73 -9.50 -13.41
N LEU A 52 -3.94 -8.32 -12.84
CA LEU A 52 -4.46 -8.15 -11.48
C LEU A 52 -5.86 -8.74 -11.34
N ARG A 53 -6.72 -8.50 -12.32
CA ARG A 53 -8.08 -9.08 -12.35
C ARG A 53 -8.06 -10.60 -12.52
N GLY A 54 -7.13 -11.13 -13.32
CA GLY A 54 -6.90 -12.57 -13.45
C GLY A 54 -6.46 -13.23 -12.15
N LEU A 55 -5.76 -12.49 -11.28
CA LEU A 55 -5.38 -12.91 -9.93
C LEU A 55 -6.52 -12.70 -8.89
N GLY A 56 -7.67 -12.16 -9.28
CA GLY A 56 -8.84 -11.97 -8.42
C GLY A 56 -9.04 -10.57 -7.86
N LEU A 57 -8.18 -9.60 -8.17
CA LEU A 57 -8.30 -8.21 -7.72
C LEU A 57 -9.31 -7.45 -8.60
N GLN A 58 -10.59 -7.67 -8.32
CA GLN A 58 -11.67 -7.17 -9.19
C GLN A 58 -11.91 -5.66 -9.11
N ASN A 59 -11.41 -4.99 -8.07
CA ASN A 59 -11.60 -3.57 -7.86
C ASN A 59 -10.37 -2.72 -8.23
N THR A 60 -9.29 -3.37 -8.69
CA THR A 60 -8.05 -2.68 -9.05
C THR A 60 -7.90 -2.64 -10.57
N PHE A 61 -7.75 -1.43 -11.10
CA PHE A 61 -7.54 -1.23 -12.53
C PHE A 61 -6.83 0.10 -12.82
N MET A 62 -6.26 0.19 -14.00
CA MET A 62 -5.72 1.39 -14.59
C MET A 62 -5.99 1.35 -16.10
N THR A 63 -6.84 2.25 -16.60
CA THR A 63 -7.16 2.36 -18.02
C THR A 63 -6.48 3.57 -18.66
N THR A 64 -5.97 4.50 -17.86
CA THR A 64 -5.32 5.72 -18.31
C THR A 64 -3.99 5.90 -17.56
N PRO A 65 -2.83 5.99 -18.25
CA PRO A 65 -1.55 6.33 -17.64
C PRO A 65 -1.59 7.67 -16.89
N TYR A 66 -0.60 7.92 -16.03
CA TYR A 66 -0.51 9.18 -15.28
C TYR A 66 -0.24 10.36 -16.21
N ASP A 67 -0.69 11.54 -15.79
CA ASP A 67 -0.41 12.84 -16.44
C ASP A 67 -0.72 12.87 -17.95
N THR A 68 -1.70 12.06 -18.37
CA THR A 68 -2.20 12.01 -19.75
C THR A 68 -3.65 12.45 -19.81
N GLU A 69 -4.12 12.89 -20.99
CA GLU A 69 -5.52 13.17 -21.20
C GLU A 69 -6.36 11.91 -20.97
N ARG A 70 -7.44 12.05 -20.19
CA ARG A 70 -8.35 10.96 -19.91
C ARG A 70 -9.08 10.53 -21.18
N GLN A 71 -9.08 9.23 -21.44
CA GLN A 71 -9.91 8.66 -22.51
C GLN A 71 -11.31 8.35 -21.98
N THR A 72 -12.25 8.14 -22.89
CA THR A 72 -13.64 7.82 -22.53
C THR A 72 -13.82 6.44 -21.91
N GLN A 73 -12.79 5.60 -21.93
CA GLN A 73 -12.86 4.26 -21.40
C GLN A 73 -12.75 4.27 -19.86
N THR A 74 -13.85 3.94 -19.23
CA THR A 74 -13.94 3.74 -17.78
C THR A 74 -14.17 2.27 -17.47
N MET A 75 -13.99 1.87 -16.21
CA MET A 75 -14.26 0.51 -15.77
C MET A 75 -15.17 0.53 -14.55
N VAL A 76 -16.24 -0.25 -14.61
CA VAL A 76 -17.16 -0.48 -13.49
C VAL A 76 -16.68 -1.71 -12.71
N THR A 77 -16.64 -1.58 -11.40
CA THR A 77 -16.24 -2.62 -10.46
C THR A 77 -17.26 -2.72 -9.31
N PRO A 78 -17.26 -3.81 -8.51
CA PRO A 78 -18.11 -3.87 -7.33
C PRO A 78 -17.91 -2.65 -6.40
N ALA A 79 -16.67 -2.18 -6.22
CA ALA A 79 -16.38 -1.07 -5.30
C ALA A 79 -16.88 0.29 -5.79
N ASN A 80 -16.91 0.56 -7.11
CA ASN A 80 -17.37 1.84 -7.62
C ASN A 80 -18.84 1.82 -8.12
N SER A 81 -19.47 0.66 -8.14
CA SER A 81 -20.90 0.50 -8.44
C SER A 81 -21.79 0.66 -7.22
N ASP A 82 -21.24 0.48 -6.02
CA ASP A 82 -21.95 0.74 -4.76
C ASP A 82 -21.89 2.24 -4.46
N LYS A 83 -23.03 2.89 -4.62
CA LYS A 83 -23.19 4.33 -4.37
C LYS A 83 -23.49 4.68 -2.90
N THR A 84 -23.45 3.70 -2.00
CA THR A 84 -23.66 3.92 -0.57
C THR A 84 -22.55 4.82 0.02
N TRP A 85 -21.35 4.75 -0.55
CA TRP A 85 -20.18 5.54 -0.18
C TRP A 85 -19.68 6.32 -1.39
N ASP A 86 -20.07 7.59 -1.50
CA ASP A 86 -19.58 8.46 -2.57
C ASP A 86 -18.23 9.07 -2.13
N THR A 87 -17.16 8.46 -2.57
CA THR A 87 -15.79 8.94 -2.39
C THR A 87 -15.22 9.57 -3.67
N GLU A 88 -16.08 9.97 -4.59
CA GLU A 88 -15.66 10.53 -5.89
C GLU A 88 -14.65 9.61 -6.62
N PRO A 89 -14.98 8.33 -6.84
CA PRO A 89 -14.01 7.37 -7.39
C PRO A 89 -13.55 7.76 -8.78
N ASP A 90 -12.25 7.63 -9.05
CA ASP A 90 -11.69 7.82 -10.40
C ASP A 90 -12.15 6.67 -11.30
N GLY A 91 -12.85 6.99 -12.40
CA GLY A 91 -13.31 6.01 -13.38
C GLY A 91 -12.19 5.44 -14.27
N TYR A 92 -10.96 5.88 -14.13
CA TYR A 92 -9.81 5.51 -14.96
C TYR A 92 -8.71 4.77 -14.21
N ARG A 93 -8.63 4.97 -12.89
CA ARG A 93 -7.64 4.34 -12.00
C ARG A 93 -8.27 4.13 -10.65
N GLN A 94 -8.18 2.92 -10.14
CA GLN A 94 -8.78 2.57 -8.87
C GLN A 94 -8.03 1.41 -8.22
N THR A 95 -8.03 1.41 -6.91
CA THR A 95 -7.78 0.24 -6.07
C THR A 95 -8.66 0.31 -4.83
N THR A 96 -8.63 -0.73 -4.00
CA THR A 96 -9.21 -0.73 -2.66
C THR A 96 -8.15 -1.10 -1.63
N ALA A 97 -8.38 -0.77 -0.37
CA ALA A 97 -7.47 -1.15 0.71
C ALA A 97 -7.22 -2.67 0.73
N LYS A 98 -8.26 -3.47 0.49
CA LYS A 98 -8.14 -4.92 0.40
C LYS A 98 -7.27 -5.36 -0.77
N ASP A 99 -7.54 -4.88 -1.98
CA ASP A 99 -6.85 -5.34 -3.18
C ASP A 99 -5.35 -5.00 -3.11
N ILE A 100 -4.99 -3.76 -2.75
CA ILE A 100 -3.59 -3.37 -2.69
C ILE A 100 -2.85 -3.99 -1.50
N GLY A 101 -3.54 -4.23 -0.39
CA GLY A 101 -3.01 -5.00 0.74
C GLY A 101 -2.65 -6.43 0.32
N LEU A 102 -3.52 -7.09 -0.45
CA LEU A 102 -3.24 -8.42 -1.02
C LEU A 102 -2.04 -8.42 -1.96
N VAL A 103 -1.84 -7.38 -2.76
CA VAL A 103 -0.64 -7.28 -3.62
C VAL A 103 0.63 -7.30 -2.76
N LEU A 104 0.69 -6.52 -1.68
CA LEU A 104 1.84 -6.56 -0.77
C LEU A 104 2.00 -7.90 -0.07
N GLU A 105 0.91 -8.51 0.38
CA GLU A 105 0.95 -9.86 0.97
C GLU A 105 1.55 -10.87 0.00
N TRP A 106 1.13 -10.86 -1.25
CA TRP A 106 1.65 -11.77 -2.26
C TRP A 106 3.13 -11.54 -2.56
N ILE A 107 3.60 -10.29 -2.53
CA ILE A 107 5.03 -9.97 -2.69
C ILE A 107 5.83 -10.50 -1.49
N VAL A 108 5.31 -10.33 -0.26
CA VAL A 108 5.93 -10.88 0.95
C VAL A 108 6.00 -12.40 0.90
N GLN A 109 4.90 -13.08 0.59
CA GLN A 109 4.85 -14.53 0.45
C GLN A 109 5.83 -15.03 -0.62
N CYS A 110 5.88 -14.34 -1.76
CA CYS A 110 6.81 -14.65 -2.84
C CYS A 110 8.27 -14.51 -2.38
N SER A 111 8.62 -13.45 -1.67
CA SER A 111 9.99 -13.27 -1.13
C SER A 111 10.39 -14.38 -0.15
N GLN A 112 9.42 -15.05 0.45
CA GLN A 112 9.59 -16.18 1.36
C GLN A 112 9.58 -17.55 0.62
N GLY A 113 9.45 -17.55 -0.70
CA GLY A 113 9.49 -18.74 -1.51
C GLY A 113 8.15 -19.45 -1.73
N GLY A 114 7.02 -18.75 -1.52
CA GLY A 114 5.68 -19.32 -1.68
C GLY A 114 4.63 -18.33 -2.19
N GLY A 115 3.38 -18.70 -2.07
CA GLY A 115 2.21 -17.85 -2.29
C GLY A 115 1.75 -17.72 -3.74
N THR A 116 0.77 -16.81 -3.92
CA THR A 116 -0.01 -16.66 -5.15
C THR A 116 0.85 -16.31 -6.36
N LEU A 117 1.83 -15.41 -6.20
CA LEU A 117 2.63 -14.95 -7.35
C LEU A 117 3.48 -16.06 -7.94
N LEU A 118 4.17 -16.84 -7.12
CA LEU A 118 4.98 -17.96 -7.61
C LEU A 118 4.12 -19.08 -8.23
N ALA A 119 2.91 -19.28 -7.70
CA ALA A 119 1.98 -20.25 -8.27
C ALA A 119 1.39 -19.78 -9.61
N ALA A 120 1.12 -18.48 -9.76
CA ALA A 120 0.54 -17.92 -10.98
C ALA A 120 1.59 -17.74 -12.09
N PHE A 121 2.86 -17.52 -11.75
CA PHE A 121 3.96 -17.24 -12.69
C PHE A 121 5.13 -18.21 -12.51
N PRO A 122 4.91 -19.53 -12.67
CA PRO A 122 5.95 -20.54 -12.42
C PRO A 122 7.13 -20.34 -13.38
N GLY A 123 8.34 -20.21 -12.81
CA GLY A 123 9.56 -20.02 -13.58
C GLY A 123 9.74 -18.64 -14.24
N GLN A 124 8.78 -17.73 -14.06
CA GLN A 124 8.85 -16.35 -14.56
C GLN A 124 9.16 -15.34 -13.46
N LEU A 125 9.02 -15.75 -12.20
CA LEU A 125 9.24 -14.92 -11.03
C LEU A 125 10.00 -15.74 -9.98
N THR A 126 10.92 -15.09 -9.28
CA THR A 126 11.74 -15.70 -8.24
C THR A 126 11.54 -15.04 -6.88
N PRO A 127 11.81 -15.73 -5.77
CA PRO A 127 11.80 -15.11 -4.45
C PRO A 127 12.72 -13.90 -4.31
N ASN A 128 13.87 -13.93 -5.00
CA ASN A 128 14.84 -12.83 -4.99
C ASN A 128 14.28 -11.56 -5.65
N GLU A 129 13.58 -11.68 -6.79
CA GLU A 129 12.93 -10.55 -7.45
C GLU A 129 11.83 -9.94 -6.59
N CYS A 130 11.08 -10.77 -5.87
CA CYS A 130 10.08 -10.28 -4.90
C CYS A 130 10.75 -9.57 -3.73
N GLN A 131 11.88 -10.06 -3.22
CA GLN A 131 12.64 -9.37 -2.18
C GLN A 131 13.19 -8.03 -2.69
N GLN A 132 13.73 -7.98 -3.89
CA GLN A 132 14.19 -6.73 -4.52
C GLN A 132 13.03 -5.73 -4.68
N THR A 133 11.83 -6.22 -5.02
CA THR A 133 10.63 -5.36 -5.10
C THR A 133 10.31 -4.72 -3.74
N LEU A 134 10.35 -5.50 -2.66
CA LEU A 134 10.19 -4.96 -1.30
C LEU A 134 11.28 -3.94 -0.95
N ASP A 135 12.53 -4.18 -1.37
CA ASP A 135 13.64 -3.27 -1.11
C ASP A 135 13.46 -1.94 -1.88
N TYR A 136 12.91 -1.96 -3.10
CA TYR A 136 12.55 -0.73 -3.82
C TYR A 136 11.36 -0.01 -3.15
N ILE A 137 10.33 -0.73 -2.72
CA ILE A 137 9.20 -0.14 -1.98
C ILE A 137 9.69 0.51 -0.68
N ALA A 138 10.69 -0.08 -0.01
CA ALA A 138 11.29 0.45 1.19
C ALA A 138 12.12 1.74 0.99
N LEU A 139 12.28 2.22 -0.23
CA LEU A 139 12.92 3.50 -0.53
C LEU A 139 12.00 4.70 -0.27
N ASP A 140 10.68 4.50 -0.15
CA ASP A 140 9.75 5.54 0.28
C ASP A 140 10.00 5.85 1.77
N ARG A 141 10.55 7.03 2.07
CA ARG A 141 11.04 7.45 3.39
C ARG A 141 10.62 8.89 3.69
N ASN A 142 9.31 9.13 3.62
CA ASN A 142 8.78 10.47 3.78
C ASN A 142 8.60 10.89 5.24
N ARG A 143 8.68 9.96 6.17
CA ARG A 143 8.44 10.16 7.62
C ARG A 143 7.09 10.78 7.92
N ILE A 144 6.08 10.29 7.25
CA ILE A 144 4.68 10.71 7.38
C ILE A 144 3.77 9.50 7.33
N LEU A 145 2.51 9.68 7.65
CA LEU A 145 1.45 8.67 7.52
C LEU A 145 1.76 7.41 8.38
N LEU A 146 1.65 6.22 7.81
CA LEU A 146 1.82 4.95 8.56
C LEU A 146 3.22 4.80 9.18
N GLU A 147 4.26 5.32 8.51
CA GLU A 147 5.66 5.20 8.96
C GLU A 147 5.87 5.78 10.36
N THR A 148 5.17 6.87 10.69
CA THR A 148 5.35 7.57 11.97
C THR A 148 4.69 6.89 13.16
N GLY A 149 3.84 5.90 12.92
CA GLY A 149 3.18 5.12 13.98
C GLY A 149 4.01 3.99 14.57
N VAL A 150 5.16 3.65 13.95
CA VAL A 150 6.04 2.57 14.42
C VAL A 150 7.36 3.13 14.98
N PRO A 151 8.10 2.37 15.81
CA PRO A 151 9.42 2.80 16.29
C PRO A 151 10.39 3.14 15.15
N PRO A 152 11.29 4.12 15.35
CA PRO A 152 12.18 4.62 14.28
C PRO A 152 13.06 3.56 13.60
N ASP A 153 13.44 2.51 14.34
CA ASP A 153 14.29 1.42 13.84
C ASP A 153 13.50 0.26 13.22
N THR A 154 12.17 0.40 13.10
CA THR A 154 11.35 -0.64 12.49
C THR A 154 11.70 -0.81 11.01
N ARG A 155 11.92 -2.06 10.58
CA ARG A 155 11.95 -2.38 9.15
C ARG A 155 10.53 -2.28 8.59
N TYR A 156 10.38 -1.53 7.51
CA TYR A 156 9.11 -1.44 6.77
C TYR A 156 9.36 -1.19 5.29
N ALA A 157 8.35 -1.49 4.48
CA ALA A 157 8.28 -1.12 3.09
C ALA A 157 6.85 -0.65 2.80
N HIS A 158 6.68 0.61 2.43
CA HIS A 158 5.37 1.19 2.20
C HIS A 158 5.36 2.08 0.96
N LYS A 159 4.17 2.33 0.44
CA LYS A 159 3.95 3.32 -0.62
C LYS A 159 2.71 4.13 -0.31
N HIS A 160 2.92 5.43 -0.19
CA HIS A 160 1.84 6.39 -0.04
C HIS A 160 1.40 6.97 -1.39
N GLY A 161 0.22 7.57 -1.40
CA GLY A 161 -0.31 8.35 -2.50
C GLY A 161 -1.39 9.30 -2.01
N PHE A 162 -1.61 10.39 -2.74
CA PHE A 162 -2.59 11.37 -2.37
C PHE A 162 -3.18 12.12 -3.56
N VAL A 163 -4.40 12.57 -3.36
CA VAL A 163 -5.09 13.59 -4.15
C VAL A 163 -5.72 14.59 -3.18
N SER A 164 -6.34 15.64 -3.71
CA SER A 164 -6.93 16.71 -2.87
C SER A 164 -7.94 16.21 -1.82
N THR A 165 -8.66 15.12 -2.10
CA THR A 165 -9.74 14.61 -1.25
C THR A 165 -9.43 13.28 -0.59
N ALA A 166 -8.35 12.58 -0.99
CA ALA A 166 -8.02 11.27 -0.46
C ALA A 166 -6.51 11.10 -0.28
N HIS A 167 -6.12 10.59 0.88
CA HIS A 167 -4.76 10.14 1.15
C HIS A 167 -4.78 8.64 1.45
N GLY A 168 -3.82 7.92 0.91
CA GLY A 168 -3.67 6.49 1.10
C GLY A 168 -2.23 6.12 1.42
N ASP A 169 -2.07 5.08 2.22
CA ASP A 169 -0.78 4.46 2.47
C ASP A 169 -0.97 2.95 2.66
N VAL A 170 -0.08 2.17 2.08
CA VAL A 170 -0.06 0.72 2.22
C VAL A 170 1.36 0.26 2.48
N GLY A 171 1.54 -0.52 3.53
CA GLY A 171 2.87 -0.95 3.94
C GLY A 171 2.89 -2.32 4.59
N VAL A 172 4.04 -2.99 4.49
CA VAL A 172 4.42 -4.12 5.31
C VAL A 172 5.41 -3.65 6.37
N PHE A 173 5.16 -4.06 7.61
CA PHE A 173 5.93 -3.71 8.79
C PHE A 173 6.40 -5.00 9.46
N TRP A 174 7.68 -5.08 9.80
CA TRP A 174 8.25 -6.26 10.47
C TRP A 174 8.27 -6.05 11.98
N SER A 175 7.25 -6.59 12.65
CA SER A 175 7.16 -6.61 14.12
C SER A 175 7.91 -7.80 14.72
N PRO A 176 8.07 -7.85 16.07
CA PRO A 176 8.58 -9.03 16.75
C PRO A 176 7.76 -10.31 16.51
N ALA A 177 6.46 -10.18 16.17
CA ALA A 177 5.59 -11.31 15.82
C ALA A 177 5.70 -11.72 14.33
N GLY A 178 6.51 -11.02 13.54
CA GLY A 178 6.64 -11.23 12.09
C GLY A 178 6.06 -10.07 11.28
N PRO A 179 6.03 -10.21 9.96
CA PRO A 179 5.49 -9.17 9.08
C PRO A 179 3.96 -9.09 9.19
N TYR A 180 3.45 -7.86 9.17
CA TYR A 180 2.03 -7.57 9.02
C TYR A 180 1.83 -6.45 8.00
N ILE A 181 0.63 -6.34 7.45
CA ILE A 181 0.31 -5.35 6.43
C ILE A 181 -0.78 -4.42 6.96
N VAL A 182 -0.56 -3.12 6.75
CA VAL A 182 -1.58 -2.09 6.93
C VAL A 182 -1.86 -1.48 5.57
N SER A 183 -3.13 -1.39 5.20
CA SER A 183 -3.59 -0.71 3.99
C SER A 183 -4.73 0.22 4.36
N LEU A 184 -4.51 1.51 4.26
CA LEU A 184 -5.43 2.53 4.76
C LEU A 184 -5.62 3.64 3.74
N PHE A 185 -6.88 3.99 3.49
CA PHE A 185 -7.27 5.18 2.73
C PHE A 185 -8.20 6.03 3.58
N ILE A 186 -7.96 7.32 3.56
CA ILE A 186 -8.80 8.32 4.22
C ILE A 186 -9.36 9.24 3.14
N TYR A 187 -10.67 9.46 3.19
CA TYR A 187 -11.37 10.37 2.29
C TYR A 187 -12.03 11.50 3.09
N LYS A 188 -11.92 12.72 2.57
CA LYS A 188 -12.62 13.89 3.07
C LYS A 188 -13.07 14.75 1.89
N PRO A 189 -14.38 15.02 1.75
CA PRO A 189 -14.87 15.89 0.69
C PRO A 189 -14.21 17.27 0.71
N GLY A 190 -13.90 17.79 -0.47
CA GLY A 190 -13.32 19.12 -0.66
C GLY A 190 -11.80 19.11 -0.53
N TRP A 191 -11.26 19.01 0.67
CA TRP A 191 -9.81 19.05 0.91
C TRP A 191 -9.41 18.21 2.12
N MET A 192 -8.35 17.42 1.95
CA MET A 192 -7.72 16.61 3.00
C MET A 192 -6.42 17.28 3.46
N GLU A 193 -6.38 17.73 4.70
CA GLU A 193 -5.17 18.29 5.30
C GLU A 193 -4.17 17.18 5.67
N TRP A 194 -2.89 17.44 5.41
CA TRP A 194 -1.81 16.49 5.72
C TRP A 194 -1.69 16.18 7.21
N GLU A 195 -1.83 17.19 8.05
CA GLU A 195 -1.75 17.05 9.51
C GLU A 195 -2.83 16.11 10.03
N LEU A 196 -4.05 16.20 9.48
CA LEU A 196 -5.17 15.36 9.86
C LEU A 196 -4.93 13.90 9.44
N SER A 197 -4.63 13.69 8.16
CA SER A 197 -4.41 12.33 7.63
C SER A 197 -3.19 11.66 8.25
N SER A 198 -2.08 12.41 8.44
CA SER A 198 -0.86 11.90 9.05
C SER A 198 -1.09 11.47 10.48
N SER A 199 -1.82 12.25 11.28
CA SER A 199 -2.15 11.90 12.66
C SER A 199 -2.99 10.62 12.72
N ILE A 200 -4.07 10.55 11.95
CA ILE A 200 -4.95 9.38 11.95
C ILE A 200 -4.21 8.11 11.50
N MET A 201 -3.41 8.20 10.44
CA MET A 201 -2.65 7.05 9.94
C MET A 201 -1.56 6.61 10.90
N ALA A 202 -0.89 7.55 11.56
CA ALA A 202 0.09 7.25 12.62
C ALA A 202 -0.57 6.51 13.80
N ASP A 203 -1.73 6.96 14.25
CA ASP A 203 -2.46 6.32 15.35
C ASP A 203 -2.90 4.89 15.00
N VAL A 204 -3.41 4.67 13.77
CA VAL A 204 -3.78 3.33 13.29
C VAL A 204 -2.55 2.43 13.19
N SER A 205 -1.45 2.94 12.64
CA SER A 205 -0.20 2.19 12.50
C SER A 205 0.39 1.84 13.88
N LYS A 206 0.34 2.79 14.83
CA LYS A 206 0.75 2.53 16.22
C LYS A 206 -0.11 1.46 16.88
N ALA A 207 -1.42 1.53 16.73
CA ALA A 207 -2.33 0.53 17.30
C ALA A 207 -2.04 -0.88 16.72
N ALA A 208 -1.78 -0.97 15.41
CA ALA A 208 -1.38 -2.23 14.78
C ALA A 208 -0.04 -2.73 15.32
N TRP A 209 0.96 -1.87 15.45
CA TRP A 209 2.26 -2.22 16.03
C TRP A 209 2.13 -2.74 17.47
N ASP A 210 1.39 -2.02 18.30
CA ASP A 210 1.17 -2.40 19.71
C ASP A 210 0.47 -3.76 19.79
N TYR A 211 -0.54 -4.00 18.94
CA TYR A 211 -1.24 -5.29 18.85
C TYR A 211 -0.28 -6.45 18.52
N PHE A 212 0.50 -6.34 17.44
CA PHE A 212 1.41 -7.40 17.03
C PHE A 212 2.57 -7.59 18.03
N THR A 213 3.02 -6.53 18.70
CA THR A 213 4.00 -6.61 19.78
C THR A 213 3.42 -7.32 21.01
N LEU A 214 2.16 -7.03 21.35
CA LEU A 214 1.46 -7.72 22.44
C LEU A 214 1.36 -9.23 22.16
N VAL A 215 0.95 -9.61 20.96
CA VAL A 215 0.85 -11.02 20.53
C VAL A 215 2.20 -11.72 20.61
N ALA A 216 3.28 -11.09 20.14
CA ALA A 216 4.64 -11.63 20.23
C ALA A 216 5.09 -11.93 21.67
N ASN A 217 4.63 -11.14 22.63
CA ASN A 217 4.93 -11.30 24.06
C ASN A 217 3.96 -12.25 24.79
N GLY A 218 3.13 -12.99 24.07
CA GLY A 218 2.15 -13.92 24.63
C GLY A 218 0.94 -13.25 25.26
N GLY A 219 0.72 -11.96 25.02
CA GLY A 219 -0.48 -11.25 25.42
C GLY A 219 -1.69 -11.68 24.57
N GLN A 220 -2.87 -11.63 25.18
CA GLN A 220 -4.11 -11.86 24.44
C GLN A 220 -4.60 -10.54 23.82
N PRO A 221 -5.01 -10.56 22.55
CA PRO A 221 -5.69 -9.42 21.94
C PRO A 221 -6.93 -9.04 22.74
N PRO A 222 -7.32 -7.75 22.76
CA PRO A 222 -8.63 -7.37 23.27
C PRO A 222 -9.73 -8.17 22.58
N ASP A 223 -10.72 -8.60 23.34
CA ASP A 223 -11.87 -9.30 22.79
C ASP A 223 -12.56 -8.40 21.76
N VAL A 224 -12.70 -8.87 20.54
CA VAL A 224 -13.35 -8.13 19.45
C VAL A 224 -14.84 -7.85 19.72
N ASP A 225 -15.44 -8.60 20.63
CA ASP A 225 -16.83 -8.41 21.07
C ASP A 225 -16.93 -7.34 22.19
N THR A 226 -15.80 -6.83 22.70
CA THR A 226 -15.82 -5.72 23.65
C THR A 226 -16.30 -4.47 22.91
N PRO A 227 -17.44 -3.85 23.29
CA PRO A 227 -17.89 -2.63 22.65
C PRO A 227 -16.80 -1.56 22.70
N LEU A 228 -16.54 -0.91 21.57
CA LEU A 228 -15.63 0.23 21.55
C LEU A 228 -16.12 1.27 22.58
N PRO A 229 -15.20 1.92 23.31
CA PRO A 229 -15.57 3.00 24.20
C PRO A 229 -16.34 4.05 23.42
N ASP A 230 -17.43 4.54 24.01
CA ASP A 230 -18.24 5.60 23.42
C ASP A 230 -17.34 6.79 23.04
N PRO A 231 -17.26 7.18 21.76
CA PRO A 231 -16.45 8.31 21.34
C PRO A 231 -16.89 9.66 21.97
N ALA A 232 -18.10 9.71 22.55
CA ALA A 232 -18.59 10.84 23.32
C ALA A 232 -18.26 10.74 24.82
N ALA A 233 -17.67 9.66 25.30
CA ALA A 233 -17.29 9.55 26.69
C ALA A 233 -16.15 10.53 27.03
N PRO A 234 -16.24 11.29 28.13
CA PRO A 234 -15.17 12.20 28.52
C PRO A 234 -13.89 11.41 28.78
N ILE A 235 -12.78 11.84 28.17
CA ILE A 235 -11.45 11.27 28.40
C ILE A 235 -11.14 11.44 29.89
N THR A 236 -11.26 10.38 30.66
CA THR A 236 -10.81 10.35 32.05
C THR A 236 -9.28 10.43 32.03
N ALA A 237 -8.75 11.56 32.46
CA ALA A 237 -7.30 11.75 32.58
C ALA A 237 -6.73 10.58 33.43
N THR A 238 -5.89 9.77 32.82
CA THR A 238 -5.11 8.76 33.53
C THR A 238 -4.30 9.43 34.62
N ALA A 239 -4.37 8.87 35.83
CA ALA A 239 -3.63 9.40 36.99
C ALA A 239 -2.15 9.62 36.65
N PRO A 240 -1.51 10.67 37.18
CA PRO A 240 -0.10 10.96 36.90
C PRO A 240 0.75 9.77 37.33
N ILE A 241 1.62 9.32 36.42
CA ILE A 241 2.65 8.32 36.70
C ILE A 241 3.58 8.92 37.77
N THR A 242 3.51 8.39 38.95
CA THR A 242 4.45 8.76 40.03
C THR A 242 5.83 8.27 39.63
N PRO A 243 6.89 9.12 39.57
CA PRO A 243 8.22 8.64 39.29
C PRO A 243 8.67 7.75 40.43
N ALA A 244 9.28 6.59 40.11
CA ALA A 244 9.93 5.73 41.08
C ALA A 244 11.04 6.53 41.81
N ALA A 245 11.05 6.46 43.12
CA ALA A 245 12.07 7.08 43.94
C ALA A 245 13.45 6.45 43.68
N PRO A 246 14.57 7.21 43.89
CA PRO A 246 15.93 6.80 43.55
C PRO A 246 16.45 5.60 44.38
#